data_f49d2f0d827eb2c2ab3cdf49f50f7300
#
_entry.id   f49d2f0d827eb2c2ab3cdf49f50f7300
#
_cell.length_a   1.000
_cell.length_b   1.000
_cell.length_c   1.000
_cell.angle_alpha   90.00
_cell.angle_beta   90.00
_cell.angle_gamma   90.00
#
_symmetry.space_group_name_H-M   'P 1'
#
loop_
_entity.id
_entity.type
_entity.pdbx_description
1 polymer ?
#
loop_
_entity_poly.entity_id
_entity_poly.type
_entity_poly.pdbx_seq_one_letter_code
_entity_poly.pdbx_strand_id
1 'polypeptide(L)'
;MVSAEELEKEKEAAGMSFDITTIKAKEGKYSTIPDVKINVREAFGLDVDWEVPGFSEDNPNVPVIDKTYQFDHDTTLAILAGFLHNRKVMIQGYHGTGKSSHIEQVAARLNWPCVRINLDSHVSRVDLIGKDTIVLKEGKQITEWQEGLLPWSIQNPVALVFDEYDAGRPDVMFVIQRILEQEGRLTLIDQNRVIRPHPAFRLFATANTVGLGDTTGLYHGTQQINQAQMDRWNICVTLNYLSHDDEMDIMLAKFPEMDSDMGKDMVDKMVRMADLTREGFINGDLSTLMSPRTVIAWIQNTIIFDMNRDLAFILSFMNKCDEAERPIVAEY
;
A
#
# COMPACT_ATOMS: atom_id res chain seq x y z
N MET A 1 16.45 -23.20 -17.68
CA MET A 1 15.14 -22.93 -18.25
C MET A 1 14.21 -22.80 -17.05
N VAL A 2 13.83 -21.58 -16.72
CA VAL A 2 12.86 -21.30 -15.67
C VAL A 2 11.53 -21.92 -16.10
N SER A 3 10.85 -22.61 -15.22
CA SER A 3 9.58 -23.27 -15.55
C SER A 3 8.48 -22.19 -15.77
N ALA A 4 7.45 -22.51 -16.54
CA ALA A 4 6.33 -21.60 -16.76
C ALA A 4 5.67 -21.18 -15.42
N GLU A 5 5.65 -22.07 -14.42
CA GLU A 5 5.18 -21.80 -13.07
C GLU A 5 6.05 -20.79 -12.28
N GLU A 6 7.37 -20.82 -12.47
CA GLU A 6 8.28 -19.85 -11.84
C GLU A 6 8.16 -18.47 -12.49
N LEU A 7 7.94 -18.41 -13.81
CA LEU A 7 7.68 -17.16 -14.53
C LEU A 7 6.30 -16.54 -14.15
N GLU A 8 5.30 -17.36 -13.88
CA GLU A 8 4.00 -16.86 -13.38
C GLU A 8 4.12 -16.34 -11.95
N LYS A 9 4.87 -17.01 -11.07
CA LYS A 9 5.14 -16.52 -9.71
C LYS A 9 5.96 -15.21 -9.70
N GLU A 10 6.92 -15.07 -10.59
CA GLU A 10 7.67 -13.80 -10.74
C GLU A 10 6.79 -12.67 -11.29
N LYS A 11 5.86 -12.95 -12.20
CA LYS A 11 4.89 -11.96 -12.68
C LYS A 11 3.85 -11.57 -11.63
N GLU A 12 3.42 -12.50 -10.79
CA GLU A 12 2.56 -12.22 -9.62
C GLU A 12 3.30 -11.37 -8.57
N ALA A 13 4.58 -11.64 -8.32
CA ALA A 13 5.42 -10.84 -7.41
C ALA A 13 5.74 -9.43 -7.95
N ALA A 14 5.70 -9.22 -9.27
CA ALA A 14 5.99 -7.93 -9.91
C ALA A 14 4.79 -6.98 -10.01
N GLY A 15 3.62 -7.31 -9.41
CA GLY A 15 2.47 -6.39 -9.32
C GLY A 15 1.82 -6.05 -10.67
N MET A 16 1.97 -6.90 -11.68
CA MET A 16 1.37 -6.67 -13.00
C MET A 16 -0.02 -7.30 -13.08
N SER A 17 -0.99 -6.44 -13.28
CA SER A 17 -2.41 -6.63 -13.59
C SER A 17 -3.20 -7.47 -12.58
N PHE A 18 -4.01 -6.78 -11.81
CA PHE A 18 -5.10 -7.36 -11.06
C PHE A 18 -6.07 -8.06 -12.03
N ASP A 19 -5.92 -9.36 -12.19
CA ASP A 19 -6.89 -10.17 -12.90
C ASP A 19 -7.95 -10.65 -11.90
N ILE A 20 -9.10 -9.98 -11.93
CA ILE A 20 -10.29 -10.35 -11.16
C ILE A 20 -10.69 -11.81 -11.39
N THR A 21 -10.44 -12.35 -12.58
CA THR A 21 -10.75 -13.75 -12.88
C THR A 21 -9.85 -14.68 -12.08
N THR A 22 -8.59 -14.33 -11.85
CA THR A 22 -7.66 -15.08 -11.00
C THR A 22 -8.07 -15.02 -9.53
N ILE A 23 -8.54 -13.86 -9.06
CA ILE A 23 -9.07 -13.72 -7.69
C ILE A 23 -10.34 -14.57 -7.53
N LYS A 24 -11.29 -14.49 -8.49
CA LYS A 24 -12.54 -15.27 -8.47
C LYS A 24 -12.30 -16.78 -8.60
N ALA A 25 -11.31 -17.23 -9.37
CA ALA A 25 -10.98 -18.64 -9.51
C ALA A 25 -10.42 -19.26 -8.23
N LYS A 26 -9.89 -18.46 -7.32
CA LYS A 26 -9.44 -18.88 -5.98
C LYS A 26 -10.57 -18.83 -4.93
N GLU A 27 -11.78 -18.41 -5.31
CA GLU A 27 -12.97 -18.43 -4.46
C GLU A 27 -13.46 -19.87 -4.25
N GLY A 28 -12.93 -20.54 -3.29
CA GLY A 28 -13.43 -21.86 -2.91
C GLY A 28 -13.24 -22.12 -1.42
N LYS A 29 -14.31 -22.26 -0.67
CA LYS A 29 -14.36 -22.76 0.71
C LYS A 29 -13.76 -21.92 1.82
N TYR A 30 -13.47 -20.61 1.62
CA TYR A 30 -12.97 -19.78 2.70
C TYR A 30 -14.12 -19.25 3.58
N SER A 31 -13.86 -19.11 4.88
CA SER A 31 -14.82 -18.52 5.80
C SER A 31 -15.19 -17.10 5.36
N THR A 32 -16.48 -16.81 5.35
CA THR A 32 -16.99 -15.48 5.01
C THR A 32 -17.15 -14.58 6.23
N ILE A 33 -16.94 -15.14 7.43
CA ILE A 33 -17.08 -14.44 8.72
C ILE A 33 -15.81 -14.63 9.52
N PRO A 34 -15.22 -13.56 10.09
CA PRO A 34 -14.09 -13.70 11.00
C PRO A 34 -14.46 -14.62 12.16
N ASP A 35 -13.65 -15.64 12.41
CA ASP A 35 -13.94 -16.75 13.32
C ASP A 35 -12.94 -16.87 14.48
N VAL A 36 -11.88 -16.05 14.48
CA VAL A 36 -10.90 -15.98 15.56
C VAL A 36 -10.79 -14.56 16.10
N LYS A 37 -10.27 -14.46 17.32
CA LYS A 37 -9.91 -13.21 17.99
C LYS A 37 -8.41 -13.17 18.18
N ILE A 38 -7.78 -12.10 17.77
CA ILE A 38 -6.34 -11.89 17.81
C ILE A 38 -6.04 -10.81 18.86
N ASN A 39 -5.21 -11.18 19.84
CA ASN A 39 -4.77 -10.25 20.88
C ASN A 39 -3.75 -9.27 20.29
N VAL A 40 -4.01 -7.98 20.46
CA VAL A 40 -3.19 -6.91 19.86
C VAL A 40 -1.80 -6.83 20.49
N ARG A 41 -1.69 -7.03 21.80
CA ARG A 41 -0.40 -7.02 22.49
C ARG A 41 0.52 -8.12 21.99
N GLU A 42 -0.03 -9.32 21.79
CA GLU A 42 0.75 -10.49 21.33
C GLU A 42 1.14 -10.38 19.85
N ALA A 43 0.20 -9.92 19.00
CA ALA A 43 0.41 -9.91 17.56
C ALA A 43 1.21 -8.69 17.05
N PHE A 44 1.13 -7.54 17.76
CA PHE A 44 1.70 -6.26 17.32
C PHE A 44 2.66 -5.62 18.32
N GLY A 45 2.78 -6.17 19.54
CA GLY A 45 3.61 -5.59 20.58
C GLY A 45 3.07 -4.30 21.21
N LEU A 46 1.81 -3.92 20.94
CA LEU A 46 1.21 -2.69 21.44
C LEU A 46 0.61 -2.91 22.83
N ASP A 47 0.80 -1.94 23.73
CA ASP A 47 0.28 -2.02 25.12
C ASP A 47 -1.20 -1.60 25.17
N VAL A 48 -2.04 -2.32 24.45
CA VAL A 48 -3.50 -2.17 24.47
C VAL A 48 -4.17 -3.54 24.62
N ASP A 49 -5.26 -3.57 25.38
CA ASP A 49 -6.00 -4.79 25.66
C ASP A 49 -7.20 -4.94 24.68
N TRP A 50 -6.86 -5.02 23.39
CA TRP A 50 -7.86 -5.22 22.33
C TRP A 50 -7.78 -6.64 21.79
N GLU A 51 -8.95 -7.19 21.49
CA GLU A 51 -9.12 -8.39 20.67
C GLU A 51 -9.75 -7.99 19.33
N VAL A 52 -9.04 -8.20 18.24
CA VAL A 52 -9.48 -7.85 16.89
C VAL A 52 -9.88 -9.12 16.15
N PRO A 53 -11.00 -9.10 15.39
CA PRO A 53 -11.41 -10.25 14.62
C PRO A 53 -10.42 -10.57 13.52
N GLY A 54 -10.25 -11.85 13.21
CA GLY A 54 -9.42 -12.37 12.13
C GLY A 54 -9.99 -13.66 11.58
N PHE A 55 -9.29 -14.27 10.62
CA PHE A 55 -9.68 -15.54 10.01
C PHE A 55 -8.70 -16.65 10.39
N SER A 56 -9.22 -17.85 10.62
CA SER A 56 -8.39 -19.04 10.89
C SER A 56 -7.96 -19.75 9.61
N GLU A 57 -8.75 -19.66 8.55
CA GLU A 57 -8.49 -20.31 7.27
C GLU A 57 -7.51 -19.51 6.42
N ASP A 58 -6.60 -20.23 5.74
CA ASP A 58 -5.68 -19.64 4.78
C ASP A 58 -6.44 -19.11 3.55
N ASN A 59 -6.08 -17.90 3.12
CA ASN A 59 -6.63 -17.28 1.92
C ASN A 59 -5.50 -16.72 1.05
N PRO A 60 -5.48 -17.02 -0.26
CA PRO A 60 -4.41 -16.56 -1.15
C PRO A 60 -4.31 -15.05 -1.31
N ASN A 61 -5.34 -14.30 -0.90
CA ASN A 61 -5.34 -12.83 -0.91
C ASN A 61 -4.84 -12.23 0.41
N VAL A 62 -4.41 -13.04 1.37
CA VAL A 62 -3.76 -12.57 2.60
C VAL A 62 -2.31 -12.22 2.27
N PRO A 63 -1.84 -11.01 2.62
CA PRO A 63 -0.46 -10.63 2.37
C PRO A 63 0.53 -11.50 3.17
N VAL A 64 1.74 -11.64 2.63
CA VAL A 64 2.80 -12.37 3.33
C VAL A 64 3.29 -11.56 4.55
N ILE A 65 3.47 -12.23 5.67
CA ILE A 65 4.00 -11.61 6.90
C ILE A 65 5.49 -11.30 6.72
N ASP A 66 5.85 -10.03 6.80
CA ASP A 66 7.24 -9.58 6.98
C ASP A 66 7.56 -9.59 8.49
N LYS A 67 8.43 -10.51 8.92
CA LYS A 67 8.83 -10.65 10.33
C LYS A 67 9.71 -9.51 10.82
N THR A 68 10.31 -8.76 9.91
CA THR A 68 11.18 -7.62 10.23
C THR A 68 10.42 -6.29 10.24
N TYR A 69 9.10 -6.33 10.00
CA TYR A 69 8.28 -5.13 9.91
C TYR A 69 8.12 -4.48 11.29
N GLN A 70 8.46 -3.20 11.37
CA GLN A 70 8.27 -2.38 12.57
C GLN A 70 6.94 -1.62 12.48
N PHE A 71 6.16 -1.68 13.55
CA PHE A 71 4.84 -1.06 13.61
C PHE A 71 4.90 0.31 14.28
N ASP A 72 4.45 1.36 13.56
CA ASP A 72 4.14 2.65 14.19
C ASP A 72 2.91 2.51 15.07
N HIS A 73 3.00 2.99 16.31
CA HIS A 73 1.97 2.79 17.33
C HIS A 73 0.60 3.36 16.89
N ASP A 74 0.56 4.64 16.54
CA ASP A 74 -0.70 5.35 16.27
C ASP A 74 -1.35 4.90 14.96
N THR A 75 -0.54 4.67 13.93
CA THR A 75 -1.01 4.15 12.64
C THR A 75 -1.57 2.74 12.79
N THR A 76 -0.91 1.88 13.58
CA THR A 76 -1.40 0.52 13.84
C THR A 76 -2.73 0.54 14.58
N LEU A 77 -2.86 1.37 15.62
CA LEU A 77 -4.12 1.53 16.34
C LEU A 77 -5.25 2.03 15.44
N ALA A 78 -4.96 2.99 14.56
CA ALA A 78 -5.92 3.50 13.59
C ALA A 78 -6.42 2.38 12.65
N ILE A 79 -5.50 1.58 12.09
CA ILE A 79 -5.84 0.47 11.20
C ILE A 79 -6.62 -0.61 11.96
N LEU A 80 -6.19 -0.98 13.18
CA LEU A 80 -6.90 -1.95 14.03
C LEU A 80 -8.32 -1.48 14.37
N ALA A 81 -8.52 -0.18 14.64
CA ALA A 81 -9.86 0.40 14.81
C ALA A 81 -10.69 0.26 13.52
N GLY A 82 -10.06 0.36 12.35
CA GLY A 82 -10.69 0.07 11.06
C GLY A 82 -11.21 -1.36 10.98
N PHE A 83 -10.40 -2.34 11.35
CA PHE A 83 -10.79 -3.76 11.35
C PHE A 83 -11.84 -4.08 12.41
N LEU A 84 -11.64 -3.61 13.64
CA LEU A 84 -12.52 -3.92 14.78
C LEU A 84 -13.89 -3.23 14.68
N HIS A 85 -13.92 -1.95 14.35
CA HIS A 85 -15.12 -1.11 14.39
C HIS A 85 -15.63 -0.71 13.01
N ASN A 86 -15.11 -1.31 11.93
CA ASN A 86 -15.44 -0.97 10.54
C ASN A 86 -15.32 0.54 10.26
N ARG A 87 -14.24 1.18 10.78
CA ARG A 87 -13.93 2.57 10.48
C ARG A 87 -13.17 2.67 9.17
N LYS A 88 -13.48 3.69 8.39
CA LYS A 88 -12.79 4.01 7.16
C LYS A 88 -11.55 4.82 7.52
N VAL A 89 -10.36 4.31 7.18
CA VAL A 89 -9.09 4.87 7.63
C VAL A 89 -8.28 5.34 6.44
N MET A 90 -7.80 6.58 6.50
CA MET A 90 -6.85 7.14 5.55
C MET A 90 -5.50 7.35 6.23
N ILE A 91 -4.44 6.86 5.59
CA ILE A 91 -3.06 7.08 6.02
C ILE A 91 -2.41 8.08 5.09
N GLN A 92 -1.97 9.20 5.64
CA GLN A 92 -1.27 10.26 4.92
C GLN A 92 0.22 10.23 5.25
N GLY A 93 1.06 10.79 4.40
CA GLY A 93 2.50 10.93 4.66
C GLY A 93 3.33 10.89 3.39
N TYR A 94 4.62 11.20 3.52
CA TYR A 94 5.53 11.23 2.39
C TYR A 94 5.60 9.89 1.66
N HIS A 95 6.05 9.91 0.41
CA HIS A 95 6.24 8.68 -0.37
C HIS A 95 7.32 7.78 0.26
N GLY A 96 7.14 6.47 0.17
CA GLY A 96 8.10 5.48 0.68
C GLY A 96 8.11 5.31 2.20
N THR A 97 7.19 5.94 2.98
CA THR A 97 7.05 5.73 4.43
C THR A 97 6.40 4.40 4.82
N GLY A 98 5.98 3.60 3.84
CA GLY A 98 5.39 2.28 4.11
C GLY A 98 3.88 2.28 4.37
N LYS A 99 3.13 3.34 4.02
CA LYS A 99 1.68 3.46 4.26
C LYS A 99 0.87 2.24 3.84
N SER A 100 1.00 1.83 2.59
CA SER A 100 0.26 0.67 2.06
C SER A 100 0.75 -0.63 2.69
N SER A 101 2.06 -0.79 2.85
CA SER A 101 2.67 -1.95 3.52
C SER A 101 2.20 -2.07 4.97
N HIS A 102 1.96 -0.95 5.66
CA HIS A 102 1.46 -0.97 7.05
C HIS A 102 0.07 -1.62 7.13
N ILE A 103 -0.84 -1.22 6.22
CA ILE A 103 -2.17 -1.84 6.13
C ILE A 103 -2.04 -3.34 5.79
N GLU A 104 -1.21 -3.68 4.81
CA GLU A 104 -0.98 -5.06 4.38
C GLU A 104 -0.39 -5.91 5.53
N GLN A 105 0.56 -5.37 6.31
CA GLN A 105 1.18 -6.10 7.42
C GLN A 105 0.25 -6.26 8.63
N VAL A 106 -0.66 -5.32 8.86
CA VAL A 106 -1.74 -5.51 9.84
C VAL A 106 -2.73 -6.57 9.35
N ALA A 107 -3.19 -6.48 8.10
CA ALA A 107 -4.08 -7.47 7.50
C ALA A 107 -3.47 -8.88 7.53
N ALA A 108 -2.18 -9.02 7.22
CA ALA A 108 -1.47 -10.30 7.25
C ALA A 108 -1.51 -10.97 8.64
N ARG A 109 -1.31 -10.19 9.72
CA ARG A 109 -1.34 -10.73 11.09
C ARG A 109 -2.75 -11.05 11.59
N LEU A 110 -3.76 -10.42 10.99
CA LEU A 110 -5.16 -10.76 11.21
C LEU A 110 -5.64 -11.90 10.31
N ASN A 111 -4.77 -12.43 9.45
CA ASN A 111 -5.11 -13.37 8.38
C ASN A 111 -6.28 -12.86 7.52
N TRP A 112 -6.36 -11.54 7.31
CA TRP A 112 -7.45 -10.89 6.60
C TRP A 112 -7.09 -10.69 5.13
N PRO A 113 -7.92 -11.16 4.19
CA PRO A 113 -7.68 -10.92 2.76
C PRO A 113 -7.60 -9.41 2.48
N CYS A 114 -6.57 -9.01 1.75
CA CYS A 114 -6.30 -7.62 1.44
C CYS A 114 -6.14 -7.42 -0.07
N VAL A 115 -6.85 -6.45 -0.60
CA VAL A 115 -6.84 -6.11 -2.03
C VAL A 115 -6.49 -4.66 -2.18
N ARG A 116 -5.54 -4.35 -3.05
CA ARG A 116 -5.05 -2.99 -3.27
C ARG A 116 -5.33 -2.51 -4.69
N ILE A 117 -5.83 -1.29 -4.81
CA ILE A 117 -6.05 -0.61 -6.08
C ILE A 117 -5.25 0.70 -6.05
N ASN A 118 -4.30 0.84 -6.96
CA ASN A 118 -3.63 2.13 -7.16
C ASN A 118 -4.53 3.04 -8.00
N LEU A 119 -4.89 4.21 -7.46
CA LEU A 119 -5.73 5.20 -8.12
C LEU A 119 -4.87 6.18 -8.92
N ASP A 120 -4.26 5.69 -9.98
CA ASP A 120 -3.56 6.55 -10.91
C ASP A 120 -4.51 7.27 -11.91
N SER A 121 -3.95 8.18 -12.71
CA SER A 121 -4.71 8.94 -13.71
C SER A 121 -5.28 8.08 -14.85
N HIS A 122 -4.93 6.80 -14.95
CA HIS A 122 -5.39 5.88 -16.00
C HIS A 122 -6.58 5.05 -15.56
N VAL A 123 -6.77 4.82 -14.26
CA VAL A 123 -7.93 4.09 -13.74
C VAL A 123 -9.20 4.88 -14.02
N SER A 124 -10.11 4.29 -14.77
CA SER A 124 -11.40 4.87 -15.10
C SER A 124 -12.53 4.26 -14.25
N ARG A 125 -13.69 4.92 -14.25
CA ARG A 125 -14.89 4.39 -13.60
C ARG A 125 -15.26 2.99 -14.12
N VAL A 126 -15.06 2.74 -15.42
CA VAL A 126 -15.40 1.45 -16.06
C VAL A 126 -14.48 0.34 -15.57
N ASP A 127 -13.20 0.64 -15.37
CA ASP A 127 -12.24 -0.34 -14.84
C ASP A 127 -12.55 -0.70 -13.39
N LEU A 128 -13.00 0.29 -12.61
CA LEU A 128 -13.33 0.10 -11.20
C LEU A 128 -14.65 -0.66 -10.99
N ILE A 129 -15.71 -0.31 -11.74
CA ILE A 129 -17.06 -0.86 -11.56
C ILE A 129 -17.28 -2.12 -12.40
N GLY A 130 -16.79 -2.14 -13.65
CA GLY A 130 -17.01 -3.19 -14.61
C GLY A 130 -17.58 -2.66 -15.93
N LYS A 131 -17.67 -3.55 -16.91
CA LYS A 131 -18.09 -3.24 -18.28
C LYS A 131 -18.77 -4.41 -18.96
N ASP A 132 -19.55 -4.10 -19.97
CA ASP A 132 -20.04 -5.10 -20.91
C ASP A 132 -18.89 -5.52 -21.85
N THR A 133 -18.68 -6.82 -21.96
CA THR A 133 -17.67 -7.42 -22.84
C THR A 133 -18.34 -8.37 -23.82
N ILE A 134 -17.83 -8.40 -25.06
CA ILE A 134 -18.28 -9.37 -26.04
C ILE A 134 -17.46 -10.64 -25.88
N VAL A 135 -18.10 -11.74 -25.50
CA VAL A 135 -17.50 -13.06 -25.39
C VAL A 135 -18.04 -14.02 -26.42
N LEU A 136 -17.21 -14.95 -26.87
CA LEU A 136 -17.62 -16.00 -27.80
C LEU A 136 -18.04 -17.22 -26.96
N LYS A 137 -19.34 -17.55 -26.95
CA LYS A 137 -19.85 -18.78 -26.36
C LYS A 137 -20.55 -19.61 -27.42
N GLU A 138 -20.16 -20.85 -27.59
CA GLU A 138 -20.71 -21.81 -28.58
C GLU A 138 -20.73 -21.25 -30.02
N GLY A 139 -19.69 -20.47 -30.41
CA GLY A 139 -19.58 -19.87 -31.74
C GLY A 139 -20.47 -18.64 -31.97
N LYS A 140 -21.19 -18.16 -30.95
CA LYS A 140 -22.00 -16.93 -31.00
C LYS A 140 -21.36 -15.83 -30.16
N GLN A 141 -21.39 -14.60 -30.68
CA GLN A 141 -21.02 -13.42 -29.90
C GLN A 141 -22.18 -13.05 -28.98
N ILE A 142 -21.90 -13.03 -27.68
CA ILE A 142 -22.83 -12.56 -26.65
C ILE A 142 -22.20 -11.45 -25.84
N THR A 143 -23.02 -10.51 -25.40
CA THR A 143 -22.57 -9.48 -24.42
C THR A 143 -22.74 -10.03 -23.02
N GLU A 144 -21.67 -9.99 -22.26
CA GLU A 144 -21.63 -10.42 -20.85
C GLU A 144 -21.04 -9.32 -19.98
N TRP A 145 -21.66 -9.08 -18.85
CA TRP A 145 -21.14 -8.14 -17.87
C TRP A 145 -19.91 -8.72 -17.17
N GLN A 146 -18.80 -8.02 -17.27
CA GLN A 146 -17.59 -8.29 -16.50
C GLN A 146 -17.55 -7.34 -15.29
N GLU A 147 -17.79 -7.90 -14.09
CA GLU A 147 -17.80 -7.14 -12.85
C GLU A 147 -16.39 -6.62 -12.54
N GLY A 148 -16.28 -5.33 -12.14
CA GLY A 148 -15.04 -4.70 -11.73
C GLY A 148 -14.59 -5.10 -10.31
N LEU A 149 -13.39 -4.66 -9.93
CA LEU A 149 -12.81 -5.02 -8.64
C LEU A 149 -13.59 -4.43 -7.46
N LEU A 150 -14.13 -3.22 -7.60
CA LEU A 150 -14.86 -2.56 -6.50
C LEU A 150 -16.16 -3.28 -6.14
N PRO A 151 -17.08 -3.60 -7.06
CA PRO A 151 -18.30 -4.36 -6.73
C PRO A 151 -17.97 -5.73 -6.14
N TRP A 152 -16.94 -6.41 -6.66
CA TRP A 152 -16.49 -7.68 -6.10
C TRP A 152 -15.98 -7.50 -4.66
N SER A 153 -15.07 -6.55 -4.40
CA SER A 153 -14.50 -6.31 -3.07
C SER A 153 -15.57 -6.00 -2.03
N ILE A 154 -16.56 -5.17 -2.38
CA ILE A 154 -17.64 -4.80 -1.46
C ILE A 154 -18.47 -6.03 -1.04
N GLN A 155 -18.63 -7.01 -1.91
CA GLN A 155 -19.43 -8.22 -1.66
C GLN A 155 -18.66 -9.31 -0.91
N ASN A 156 -17.37 -9.15 -0.69
CA ASN A 156 -16.49 -10.16 -0.09
C ASN A 156 -15.87 -9.72 1.23
N PRO A 157 -15.40 -10.66 2.08
CA PRO A 157 -14.76 -10.38 3.35
C PRO A 157 -13.30 -9.93 3.17
N VAL A 158 -13.10 -8.79 2.52
CA VAL A 158 -11.77 -8.26 2.18
C VAL A 158 -11.53 -6.87 2.73
N ALA A 159 -10.29 -6.54 2.99
CA ALA A 159 -9.82 -5.19 3.21
C ALA A 159 -9.42 -4.60 1.85
N LEU A 160 -10.17 -3.61 1.38
CA LEU A 160 -9.87 -2.87 0.15
C LEU A 160 -9.03 -1.65 0.50
N VAL A 161 -7.90 -1.50 -0.17
CA VAL A 161 -6.98 -0.36 -0.02
C VAL A 161 -6.95 0.46 -1.31
N PHE A 162 -7.40 1.70 -1.25
CA PHE A 162 -7.16 2.66 -2.32
C PHE A 162 -5.81 3.33 -2.08
N ASP A 163 -4.83 2.96 -2.90
CA ASP A 163 -3.50 3.55 -2.85
C ASP A 163 -3.43 4.80 -3.72
N GLU A 164 -2.68 5.81 -3.28
CA GLU A 164 -2.57 7.10 -3.96
C GLU A 164 -3.93 7.77 -4.20
N TYR A 165 -4.77 7.79 -3.16
CA TYR A 165 -6.14 8.31 -3.21
C TYR A 165 -6.22 9.75 -3.74
N ASP A 166 -5.21 10.57 -3.48
CA ASP A 166 -5.05 11.94 -3.93
C ASP A 166 -4.65 12.08 -5.42
N ALA A 167 -4.29 10.98 -6.09
CA ALA A 167 -4.03 10.95 -7.53
C ALA A 167 -5.27 10.50 -8.36
N GLY A 168 -6.34 10.08 -7.68
CA GLY A 168 -7.54 9.55 -8.31
C GLY A 168 -8.28 10.56 -9.18
N ARG A 169 -8.80 10.10 -10.33
CA ARG A 169 -9.62 10.92 -11.23
C ARG A 169 -10.95 11.33 -10.57
N PRO A 170 -11.48 12.53 -10.84
CA PRO A 170 -12.74 12.99 -10.25
C PRO A 170 -13.94 12.06 -10.49
N ASP A 171 -14.05 11.45 -11.67
CA ASP A 171 -15.14 10.51 -12.01
C ASP A 171 -15.06 9.21 -11.17
N VAL A 172 -13.86 8.73 -10.88
CA VAL A 172 -13.60 7.59 -9.99
C VAL A 172 -13.90 7.97 -8.55
N MET A 173 -13.48 9.15 -8.12
CA MET A 173 -13.68 9.65 -6.75
C MET A 173 -15.16 9.77 -6.39
N PHE A 174 -16.04 10.14 -7.33
CA PHE A 174 -17.49 10.18 -7.11
C PHE A 174 -18.08 8.77 -6.87
N VAL A 175 -17.54 7.74 -7.48
CA VAL A 175 -17.96 6.36 -7.23
C VAL A 175 -17.54 5.92 -5.83
N ILE A 176 -16.28 6.19 -5.46
CA ILE A 176 -15.73 5.85 -4.16
C ILE A 176 -16.48 6.60 -3.04
N GLN A 177 -16.86 7.85 -3.28
CA GLN A 177 -17.63 8.64 -2.32
C GLN A 177 -18.89 7.93 -1.84
N ARG A 178 -19.59 7.19 -2.72
CA ARG A 178 -20.81 6.45 -2.34
C ARG A 178 -20.57 5.33 -1.33
N ILE A 179 -19.43 4.66 -1.41
CA ILE A 179 -19.06 3.61 -0.44
C ILE A 179 -18.50 4.19 0.87
N LEU A 180 -18.10 5.46 0.86
CA LEU A 180 -17.68 6.19 2.07
C LEU A 180 -18.89 6.64 2.92
N GLU A 181 -20.10 6.65 2.39
CA GLU A 181 -21.31 6.94 3.17
C GLU A 181 -21.55 5.88 4.26
N GLN A 182 -22.39 6.22 5.24
CA GLN A 182 -22.64 5.35 6.41
C GLN A 182 -23.12 3.96 5.99
N GLU A 183 -24.04 3.87 5.03
CA GLU A 183 -24.54 2.59 4.52
C GLU A 183 -23.60 1.94 3.48
N GLY A 184 -22.71 2.71 2.85
CA GLY A 184 -21.71 2.24 1.93
C GLY A 184 -22.24 1.50 0.69
N ARG A 185 -23.47 1.78 0.26
CA ARG A 185 -24.11 1.09 -0.87
C ARG A 185 -23.56 1.53 -2.21
N LEU A 186 -23.26 0.59 -3.09
CA LEU A 186 -22.87 0.84 -4.46
C LEU A 186 -24.05 0.54 -5.39
N THR A 187 -24.46 1.53 -6.19
CA THR A 187 -25.51 1.35 -7.22
C THR A 187 -24.87 1.18 -8.58
N LEU A 188 -25.08 0.01 -9.18
CA LEU A 188 -24.73 -0.30 -10.56
C LEU A 188 -25.92 0.06 -11.45
N ILE A 189 -25.90 1.26 -12.04
CA ILE A 189 -27.02 1.79 -12.82
C ILE A 189 -27.25 0.91 -14.06
N ASP A 190 -26.16 0.54 -14.75
CA ASP A 190 -26.20 -0.26 -15.98
C ASP A 190 -26.78 -1.67 -15.75
N GLN A 191 -26.72 -2.17 -14.51
CA GLN A 191 -27.22 -3.48 -14.08
C GLN A 191 -28.52 -3.38 -13.27
N ASN A 192 -29.04 -2.19 -13.05
CA ASN A 192 -30.18 -1.94 -12.15
C ASN A 192 -30.07 -2.68 -10.80
N ARG A 193 -28.87 -2.67 -10.23
CA ARG A 193 -28.51 -3.44 -9.02
C ARG A 193 -27.92 -2.54 -7.95
N VAL A 194 -28.32 -2.76 -6.70
CA VAL A 194 -27.74 -2.12 -5.52
C VAL A 194 -26.97 -3.18 -4.73
N ILE A 195 -25.67 -2.95 -4.54
CA ILE A 195 -24.79 -3.81 -3.76
C ILE A 195 -24.67 -3.23 -2.35
N ARG A 196 -24.82 -4.09 -1.34
CA ARG A 196 -24.56 -3.77 0.07
C ARG A 196 -23.21 -4.34 0.48
N PRO A 197 -22.43 -3.62 1.29
CA PRO A 197 -21.16 -4.13 1.78
C PRO A 197 -21.34 -5.41 2.61
N HIS A 198 -20.41 -6.34 2.41
CA HIS A 198 -20.27 -7.52 3.25
C HIS A 198 -19.93 -7.07 4.69
N PRO A 199 -20.45 -7.73 5.75
CA PRO A 199 -20.16 -7.36 7.14
C PRO A 199 -18.67 -7.34 7.49
N ALA A 200 -17.87 -8.17 6.85
CA ALA A 200 -16.41 -8.22 6.98
C ALA A 200 -15.67 -7.40 5.91
N PHE A 201 -16.33 -6.60 5.09
CA PHE A 201 -15.67 -5.66 4.20
C PHE A 201 -15.03 -4.53 5.01
N ARG A 202 -13.79 -4.18 4.69
CA ARG A 202 -13.05 -3.07 5.31
C ARG A 202 -12.50 -2.16 4.23
N LEU A 203 -12.37 -0.86 4.57
CA LEU A 203 -11.95 0.14 3.59
C LEU A 203 -10.85 1.04 4.15
N PHE A 204 -9.75 1.10 3.43
CA PHE A 204 -8.58 1.90 3.73
C PHE A 204 -8.17 2.72 2.51
N ALA A 205 -7.43 3.79 2.74
CA ALA A 205 -6.75 4.53 1.68
C ALA A 205 -5.38 5.04 2.14
N THR A 206 -4.51 5.32 1.17
CA THR A 206 -3.27 6.06 1.39
C THR A 206 -3.24 7.32 0.54
N ALA A 207 -2.58 8.36 1.02
CA ALA A 207 -2.37 9.61 0.30
C ALA A 207 -0.95 10.13 0.54
N ASN A 208 -0.36 10.76 -0.47
CA ASN A 208 0.97 11.38 -0.36
C ASN A 208 0.88 12.85 0.09
N THR A 209 -0.30 13.44 0.01
CA THR A 209 -0.60 14.80 0.44
C THR A 209 -1.66 14.79 1.53
N VAL A 210 -1.80 15.92 2.23
CA VAL A 210 -2.90 16.10 3.22
C VAL A 210 -4.25 16.42 2.55
N GLY A 211 -4.40 16.12 1.27
CA GLY A 211 -5.64 16.40 0.52
C GLY A 211 -5.77 17.82 0.00
N LEU A 212 -4.77 18.67 0.20
CA LEU A 212 -4.76 20.06 -0.28
C LEU A 212 -4.19 20.19 -1.70
N GLY A 213 -3.84 19.09 -2.33
CA GLY A 213 -3.08 19.03 -3.59
C GLY A 213 -1.61 19.32 -3.36
N ASP A 214 -0.86 19.33 -4.44
CA ASP A 214 0.57 19.62 -4.40
C ASP A 214 0.83 21.13 -4.25
N THR A 215 1.01 21.58 -3.02
CA THR A 215 1.40 22.97 -2.73
C THR A 215 2.91 23.19 -2.87
N THR A 216 3.67 22.12 -3.01
CA THR A 216 5.15 22.13 -3.04
C THR A 216 5.73 21.94 -4.44
N GLY A 217 4.93 21.52 -5.43
CA GLY A 217 5.39 21.17 -6.77
C GLY A 217 6.10 19.81 -6.87
N LEU A 218 6.06 19.02 -5.79
CA LEU A 218 6.81 17.76 -5.68
C LEU A 218 5.99 16.52 -6.05
N TYR A 219 4.68 16.63 -6.03
CA TYR A 219 3.73 15.54 -6.31
C TYR A 219 2.87 15.88 -7.54
N HIS A 220 3.52 16.02 -8.69
CA HIS A 220 2.84 16.24 -9.96
C HIS A 220 1.82 15.11 -10.23
N GLY A 221 0.56 15.48 -10.45
CA GLY A 221 -0.53 14.53 -10.67
C GLY A 221 -1.45 14.33 -9.47
N THR A 222 -1.09 14.78 -8.26
CA THR A 222 -2.03 14.81 -7.14
C THR A 222 -3.03 15.95 -7.33
N GLN A 223 -4.28 15.67 -6.98
CA GLN A 223 -5.39 16.61 -7.09
C GLN A 223 -5.82 17.05 -5.68
N GLN A 224 -6.40 18.23 -5.61
CA GLN A 224 -7.03 18.68 -4.37
C GLN A 224 -8.27 17.80 -4.11
N ILE A 225 -8.26 17.08 -2.99
CA ILE A 225 -9.39 16.27 -2.57
C ILE A 225 -10.50 17.21 -2.07
N ASN A 226 -11.72 16.98 -2.53
CA ASN A 226 -12.87 17.73 -2.05
C ASN A 226 -13.03 17.53 -0.53
N GLN A 227 -13.18 18.63 0.20
CA GLN A 227 -13.34 18.62 1.67
C GLN A 227 -14.48 17.70 2.12
N ALA A 228 -15.57 17.66 1.37
CA ALA A 228 -16.69 16.76 1.65
C ALA A 228 -16.34 15.27 1.49
N GLN A 229 -15.33 14.93 0.69
CA GLN A 229 -14.81 13.55 0.59
C GLN A 229 -13.89 13.24 1.76
N MET A 230 -13.06 14.20 2.18
CA MET A 230 -12.19 14.04 3.35
C MET A 230 -13.00 13.82 4.63
N ASP A 231 -14.10 14.56 4.82
CA ASP A 231 -14.98 14.43 5.98
C ASP A 231 -15.62 13.03 6.14
N ARG A 232 -15.64 12.23 5.09
CA ARG A 232 -16.18 10.87 5.10
C ARG A 232 -15.20 9.80 5.60
N TRP A 233 -13.92 10.12 5.68
CA TRP A 233 -12.93 9.28 6.32
C TRP A 233 -13.04 9.43 7.84
N ASN A 234 -13.33 8.33 8.53
CA ASN A 234 -13.59 8.39 9.98
C ASN A 234 -12.32 8.62 10.79
N ILE A 235 -11.18 8.17 10.27
CA ILE A 235 -9.86 8.29 10.88
C ILE A 235 -8.88 8.70 9.78
N CYS A 236 -8.14 9.76 10.05
CA CYS A 236 -6.99 10.16 9.24
C CYS A 236 -5.76 10.15 10.15
N VAL A 237 -4.73 9.42 9.78
CA VAL A 237 -3.48 9.31 10.53
C VAL A 237 -2.31 9.64 9.63
N THR A 238 -1.26 10.23 10.18
CA THR A 238 -0.04 10.57 9.44
C THR A 238 1.06 9.59 9.81
N LEU A 239 1.60 8.91 8.80
CA LEU A 239 2.77 8.04 8.93
C LEU A 239 4.00 8.75 8.36
N ASN A 240 4.92 9.11 9.23
CA ASN A 240 6.18 9.73 8.88
C ASN A 240 7.30 8.68 8.70
N TYR A 241 8.49 9.14 8.38
CA TYR A 241 9.68 8.28 8.39
C TYR A 241 9.97 7.81 9.81
N LEU A 242 10.53 6.62 9.90
CA LEU A 242 10.98 6.03 11.16
C LEU A 242 12.11 6.85 11.78
N SER A 243 12.36 6.64 13.06
CA SER A 243 13.56 7.16 13.69
C SER A 243 14.80 6.51 13.08
N HIS A 244 15.96 7.15 13.21
CA HIS A 244 17.23 6.61 12.73
C HIS A 244 17.49 5.19 13.25
N ASP A 245 17.30 4.99 14.55
CA ASP A 245 17.57 3.71 15.22
C ASP A 245 16.60 2.61 14.73
N ASP A 246 15.32 2.92 14.60
CA ASP A 246 14.32 1.96 14.07
C ASP A 246 14.61 1.58 12.61
N GLU A 247 15.04 2.54 11.78
CA GLU A 247 15.41 2.26 10.39
C GLU A 247 16.68 1.42 10.31
N MET A 248 17.68 1.69 11.17
CA MET A 248 18.87 0.86 11.34
C MET A 248 18.51 -0.58 11.66
N ASP A 249 17.63 -0.79 12.64
CA ASP A 249 17.20 -2.12 13.06
C ASP A 249 16.53 -2.89 11.92
N ILE A 250 15.70 -2.22 11.14
CA ILE A 250 15.07 -2.82 9.95
C ILE A 250 16.12 -3.21 8.91
N MET A 251 17.08 -2.32 8.64
CA MET A 251 18.11 -2.61 7.63
C MET A 251 18.98 -3.78 8.03
N LEU A 252 19.42 -3.84 9.28
CA LEU A 252 20.23 -4.96 9.79
C LEU A 252 19.43 -6.27 9.84
N ALA A 253 18.16 -6.22 10.20
CA ALA A 253 17.31 -7.40 10.19
C ALA A 253 17.05 -7.95 8.76
N LYS A 254 16.98 -7.07 7.75
CA LYS A 254 16.81 -7.46 6.33
C LYS A 254 18.10 -7.92 5.67
N PHE A 255 19.24 -7.43 6.14
CA PHE A 255 20.56 -7.71 5.55
C PHE A 255 21.53 -8.24 6.59
N PRO A 256 21.39 -9.53 7.00
CA PRO A 256 22.28 -10.15 7.98
C PRO A 256 23.78 -10.12 7.56
N GLU A 257 24.05 -9.99 6.25
CA GLU A 257 25.40 -9.84 5.70
C GLU A 257 26.10 -8.57 6.17
N MET A 258 25.31 -7.57 6.60
CA MET A 258 25.80 -6.30 7.14
C MET A 258 25.96 -6.30 8.67
N ASP A 259 25.77 -7.44 9.34
CA ASP A 259 25.86 -7.55 10.82
C ASP A 259 27.31 -7.64 11.36
N SER A 260 28.28 -7.09 10.65
CA SER A 260 29.65 -6.87 11.11
C SER A 260 29.82 -5.42 11.58
N ASP A 261 30.84 -5.14 12.40
CA ASP A 261 31.12 -3.76 12.86
C ASP A 261 31.28 -2.79 11.68
N MET A 262 31.97 -3.22 10.62
CA MET A 262 32.14 -2.42 9.41
C MET A 262 30.82 -2.30 8.63
N GLY A 263 30.02 -3.34 8.56
CA GLY A 263 28.72 -3.32 7.89
C GLY A 263 27.74 -2.42 8.61
N LYS A 264 27.67 -2.47 9.95
CA LYS A 264 26.84 -1.59 10.78
C LYS A 264 27.23 -0.12 10.62
N ASP A 265 28.52 0.22 10.64
CA ASP A 265 29.00 1.58 10.37
C ASP A 265 28.62 2.05 8.96
N MET A 266 28.64 1.15 7.98
CA MET A 266 28.23 1.46 6.62
C MET A 266 26.71 1.74 6.55
N VAL A 267 25.87 0.91 7.16
CA VAL A 267 24.41 1.08 7.19
C VAL A 267 24.04 2.35 7.97
N ASP A 268 24.70 2.65 9.10
CA ASP A 268 24.51 3.91 9.84
C ASP A 268 24.73 5.12 8.95
N LYS A 269 25.82 5.14 8.20
CA LYS A 269 26.11 6.23 7.25
C LYS A 269 25.07 6.34 6.14
N MET A 270 24.55 5.20 5.64
CA MET A 270 23.50 5.18 4.62
C MET A 270 22.17 5.74 5.15
N VAL A 271 21.77 5.36 6.36
CA VAL A 271 20.56 5.88 7.02
C VAL A 271 20.74 7.36 7.35
N ARG A 272 21.90 7.77 7.87
CA ARG A 272 22.20 9.18 8.14
C ARG A 272 22.12 10.04 6.87
N MET A 273 22.63 9.54 5.75
CA MET A 273 22.50 10.20 4.46
C MET A 273 21.02 10.34 4.04
N ALA A 274 20.22 9.32 4.30
CA ALA A 274 18.79 9.39 4.05
C ALA A 274 18.11 10.47 4.90
N ASP A 275 18.46 10.57 6.19
CA ASP A 275 17.93 11.59 7.10
C ASP A 275 18.28 13.00 6.62
N LEU A 276 19.52 13.25 6.21
CA LEU A 276 19.95 14.53 5.65
C LEU A 276 19.16 14.90 4.36
N THR A 277 18.95 13.94 3.47
CA THR A 277 18.16 14.20 2.25
C THR A 277 16.69 14.49 2.56
N ARG A 278 16.11 13.86 3.60
CA ARG A 278 14.75 14.12 4.07
C ARG A 278 14.62 15.50 4.70
N GLU A 279 15.60 15.92 5.50
CA GLU A 279 15.66 17.27 6.06
C GLU A 279 15.79 18.31 4.95
N GLY A 280 16.69 18.11 3.98
CA GLY A 280 16.84 18.98 2.82
C GLY A 280 15.54 19.08 2.00
N PHE A 281 14.81 17.98 1.85
CA PHE A 281 13.51 17.98 1.18
C PHE A 281 12.45 18.78 1.95
N ILE A 282 12.36 18.59 3.26
CA ILE A 282 11.40 19.34 4.12
C ILE A 282 11.71 20.83 4.11
N ASN A 283 12.99 21.20 4.09
CA ASN A 283 13.44 22.59 4.06
C ASN A 283 13.30 23.22 2.66
N GLY A 284 13.05 22.43 1.61
CA GLY A 284 12.94 22.90 0.23
C GLY A 284 14.28 23.08 -0.49
N ASP A 285 15.38 22.57 0.07
CA ASP A 285 16.71 22.58 -0.53
C ASP A 285 16.87 21.50 -1.61
N LEU A 286 16.10 20.42 -1.49
CA LEU A 286 16.06 19.29 -2.42
C LEU A 286 14.63 18.99 -2.85
N SER A 287 14.43 18.57 -4.09
CA SER A 287 13.18 17.99 -4.61
C SER A 287 13.17 16.47 -4.53
N THR A 288 14.35 15.87 -4.34
CA THR A 288 14.54 14.41 -4.28
C THR A 288 14.94 14.01 -2.86
N LEU A 289 14.24 13.03 -2.28
CA LEU A 289 14.57 12.48 -0.98
C LEU A 289 14.86 10.97 -1.05
N MET A 290 15.64 10.47 -0.09
CA MET A 290 15.93 9.06 0.06
C MET A 290 14.93 8.41 1.02
N SER A 291 13.99 7.64 0.48
CA SER A 291 13.06 6.83 1.28
C SER A 291 13.73 5.56 1.81
N PRO A 292 13.17 4.86 2.83
CA PRO A 292 13.65 3.55 3.28
C PRO A 292 13.78 2.53 2.15
N ARG A 293 12.88 2.58 1.15
CA ARG A 293 12.99 1.74 -0.07
C ARG A 293 14.27 2.02 -0.85
N THR A 294 14.71 3.28 -0.90
CA THR A 294 15.96 3.66 -1.57
C THR A 294 17.18 3.20 -0.77
N VAL A 295 17.14 3.28 0.57
CA VAL A 295 18.20 2.74 1.44
C VAL A 295 18.33 1.23 1.26
N ILE A 296 17.21 0.49 1.26
CA ILE A 296 17.18 -0.94 0.97
C ILE A 296 17.84 -1.24 -0.38
N ALA A 297 17.45 -0.53 -1.43
CA ALA A 297 18.05 -0.70 -2.76
C ALA A 297 19.54 -0.36 -2.78
N TRP A 298 19.98 0.65 -2.03
CA TRP A 298 21.38 1.01 -1.93
C TRP A 298 22.21 -0.10 -1.25
N ILE A 299 21.73 -0.66 -0.13
CA ILE A 299 22.38 -1.79 0.55
C ILE A 299 22.45 -3.00 -0.37
N GLN A 300 21.34 -3.37 -1.04
CA GLN A 300 21.30 -4.48 -1.98
C GLN A 300 22.32 -4.30 -3.12
N ASN A 301 22.35 -3.12 -3.71
CA ASN A 301 23.31 -2.82 -4.78
C ASN A 301 24.75 -2.81 -4.28
N THR A 302 24.99 -2.38 -3.03
CA THR A 302 26.33 -2.45 -2.41
C THR A 302 26.81 -3.91 -2.33
N ILE A 303 25.94 -4.83 -1.93
CA ILE A 303 26.25 -6.26 -1.89
C ILE A 303 26.47 -6.82 -3.31
N ILE A 304 25.60 -6.48 -4.26
CA ILE A 304 25.69 -6.92 -5.66
C ILE A 304 26.99 -6.45 -6.34
N PHE A 305 27.45 -5.24 -6.01
CA PHE A 305 28.67 -4.65 -6.60
C PHE A 305 29.91 -4.85 -5.71
N ASP A 306 30.07 -6.00 -5.10
CA ASP A 306 31.24 -6.41 -4.33
C ASP A 306 31.62 -5.37 -3.25
N MET A 307 30.65 -4.87 -2.50
CA MET A 307 30.79 -3.86 -1.45
C MET A 307 31.27 -2.48 -1.96
N ASN A 308 31.10 -2.19 -3.24
CA ASN A 308 31.35 -0.87 -3.79
C ASN A 308 30.18 0.09 -3.49
N ARG A 309 30.20 0.66 -2.27
CA ARG A 309 29.19 1.57 -1.75
C ARG A 309 28.96 2.80 -2.64
N ASP A 310 30.04 3.38 -3.16
CA ASP A 310 29.97 4.64 -3.92
C ASP A 310 29.32 4.43 -5.30
N LEU A 311 29.68 3.35 -6.01
CA LEU A 311 28.99 2.96 -7.24
C LEU A 311 27.51 2.67 -6.98
N ALA A 312 27.21 1.91 -5.92
CA ALA A 312 25.84 1.59 -5.53
C ALA A 312 25.04 2.85 -5.20
N PHE A 313 25.62 3.84 -4.52
CA PHE A 313 25.00 5.14 -4.25
C PHE A 313 24.63 5.89 -5.50
N ILE A 314 25.59 6.03 -6.44
CA ILE A 314 25.36 6.72 -7.71
C ILE A 314 24.17 6.08 -8.45
N LEU A 315 24.15 4.75 -8.52
CA LEU A 315 23.12 4.00 -9.27
C LEU A 315 21.77 3.96 -8.55
N SER A 316 21.76 3.97 -7.23
CA SER A 316 20.53 3.87 -6.43
C SER A 316 19.85 5.22 -6.22
N PHE A 317 20.61 6.30 -6.08
CA PHE A 317 20.10 7.61 -5.68
C PHE A 317 20.62 8.79 -6.51
N MET A 318 21.92 9.01 -6.60
CA MET A 318 22.50 10.22 -7.23
C MET A 318 21.98 10.46 -8.66
N ASN A 319 21.83 9.40 -9.45
CA ASN A 319 21.30 9.49 -10.83
C ASN A 319 19.81 9.86 -10.91
N LYS A 320 19.08 9.80 -9.79
CA LYS A 320 17.67 10.22 -9.69
C LYS A 320 17.53 11.69 -9.32
N CYS A 321 18.60 12.30 -8.78
CA CYS A 321 18.60 13.70 -8.40
C CYS A 321 18.75 14.60 -9.63
N ASP A 322 18.09 15.76 -9.60
CA ASP A 322 18.32 16.82 -10.57
C ASP A 322 19.81 17.21 -10.59
N GLU A 323 20.32 17.64 -11.75
CA GLU A 323 21.71 18.02 -11.89
C GLU A 323 22.13 19.16 -10.95
N ALA A 324 21.21 20.07 -10.64
CA ALA A 324 21.44 21.18 -9.72
C ALA A 324 21.53 20.71 -8.25
N GLU A 325 20.88 19.60 -7.88
CA GLU A 325 20.87 19.06 -6.52
C GLU A 325 22.08 18.16 -6.21
N ARG A 326 22.69 17.56 -7.26
CA ARG A 326 23.82 16.62 -7.08
C ARG A 326 24.97 17.17 -6.27
N PRO A 327 25.41 18.44 -6.44
CA PRO A 327 26.46 19.00 -5.60
C PRO A 327 26.08 19.06 -4.11
N ILE A 328 24.83 19.44 -3.80
CA ILE A 328 24.30 19.50 -2.44
C ILE A 328 24.29 18.10 -1.80
N VAL A 329 23.77 17.13 -2.55
CA VAL A 329 23.71 15.73 -2.11
C VAL A 329 25.12 15.14 -1.92
N ALA A 330 26.10 15.59 -2.68
CA ALA A 330 27.50 15.15 -2.55
C ALA A 330 28.22 15.75 -1.32
N GLU A 331 27.70 16.82 -0.74
CA GLU A 331 28.22 17.44 0.47
C GLU A 331 27.69 16.78 1.77
N TYR A 332 26.59 16.06 1.69
CA TYR A 332 26.00 15.30 2.79
C TYR A 332 26.80 14.03 3.09
#